data_672307f17c98d3de452c9b3f2e78b9f4
#
_entry.id   672307f17c98d3de452c9b3f2e78b9f4
#
_cell.length_a   1.000
_cell.length_b   1.000
_cell.length_c   1.000
_cell.angle_alpha   90.00
_cell.angle_beta   90.00
_cell.angle_gamma   90.00
#
_symmetry.space_group_name_H-M   'P 1'
#
loop_
_entity.id
_entity.type
_entity.pdbx_description
1 polymer ?
#
loop_
_entity_poly.entity_id
_entity_poly.type
_entity_poly.pdbx_seq_one_letter_code
_entity_poly.pdbx_strand_id
1 'polypeptide(L)'
;ATPDAVCRTIGLSLEETLVALAGEEQRPRAAEFTRLFVERANEVMVRLTRLYPGVPGLLASLRAAGLRLGIVSNKYRYRIEDTLRRDGLLGAVDTIVGGEDLAAHKPDPEGLLLAAGRMEAPPAEVLYAGDSVVDAEAAQRAAMPFVAVLSGATPAEAFADYAVLATVQRVTELEPLLRNGARPSGG
;
A
#
# COMPACT_ATOMS: atom_id res chain seq x y z
N ALA A 1 -3.96 -7.58 -24.25
CA ALA A 1 -3.51 -6.31 -23.70
C ALA A 1 -1.98 -6.27 -23.65
N THR A 2 -1.36 -5.11 -23.88
CA THR A 2 0.09 -4.92 -23.74
C THR A 2 0.45 -4.73 -22.25
N PRO A 3 1.71 -5.01 -21.83
CA PRO A 3 2.14 -4.72 -20.47
C PRO A 3 1.87 -3.28 -20.02
N ASP A 4 2.13 -2.29 -20.87
CA ASP A 4 1.86 -0.88 -20.56
C ASP A 4 0.37 -0.57 -20.37
N ALA A 5 -0.51 -1.22 -21.13
CA ALA A 5 -1.95 -1.09 -20.94
C ALA A 5 -2.37 -1.65 -19.57
N VAL A 6 -1.80 -2.80 -19.17
CA VAL A 6 -2.06 -3.41 -17.86
C VAL A 6 -1.52 -2.51 -16.74
N CYS A 7 -0.31 -1.96 -16.88
CA CYS A 7 0.25 -1.04 -15.87
C CYS A 7 -0.64 0.17 -15.60
N ARG A 8 -1.29 0.72 -16.64
CA ARG A 8 -2.23 1.84 -16.48
C ARG A 8 -3.51 1.50 -15.71
N THR A 9 -3.82 0.23 -15.52
CA THR A 9 -4.98 -0.20 -14.73
C THR A 9 -4.66 -0.49 -13.26
N ILE A 10 -3.38 -0.35 -12.86
CA ILE A 10 -2.98 -0.51 -11.46
C ILE A 10 -3.69 0.55 -10.61
N GLY A 11 -4.40 0.08 -9.58
CA GLY A 11 -5.24 0.94 -8.73
C GLY A 11 -6.74 0.89 -9.04
N LEU A 12 -7.13 0.44 -10.24
CA LEU A 12 -8.53 0.22 -10.58
C LEU A 12 -9.09 -1.06 -9.91
N SER A 13 -10.42 -1.14 -9.80
CA SER A 13 -11.10 -2.40 -9.49
C SER A 13 -10.89 -3.43 -10.61
N LEU A 14 -11.10 -4.71 -10.33
CA LEU A 14 -10.97 -5.75 -11.37
C LEU A 14 -12.02 -5.60 -12.49
N GLU A 15 -13.21 -5.10 -12.16
CA GLU A 15 -14.24 -4.78 -13.15
C GLU A 15 -13.79 -3.65 -14.07
N GLU A 16 -13.33 -2.53 -13.51
CA GLU A 16 -12.82 -1.41 -14.30
C GLU A 16 -11.58 -1.79 -15.11
N THR A 17 -10.71 -2.66 -14.56
CA THR A 17 -9.58 -3.22 -15.29
C THR A 17 -10.04 -4.02 -16.52
N LEU A 18 -11.06 -4.88 -16.37
CA LEU A 18 -11.62 -5.63 -17.50
C LEU A 18 -12.15 -4.67 -18.59
N VAL A 19 -12.95 -3.68 -18.19
CA VAL A 19 -13.52 -2.70 -19.10
C VAL A 19 -12.43 -1.88 -19.80
N ALA A 20 -11.43 -1.40 -19.05
CA ALA A 20 -10.33 -0.62 -19.61
C ALA A 20 -9.47 -1.41 -20.62
N LEU A 21 -9.32 -2.73 -20.42
CA LEU A 21 -8.48 -3.58 -21.27
C LEU A 21 -9.22 -4.26 -22.42
N ALA A 22 -10.52 -4.48 -22.29
CA ALA A 22 -11.31 -5.31 -23.22
C ALA A 22 -12.58 -4.65 -23.78
N GLY A 23 -12.95 -3.47 -23.27
CA GLY A 23 -14.12 -2.69 -23.70
C GLY A 23 -15.33 -2.82 -22.79
N GLU A 24 -16.22 -1.83 -22.85
CA GLU A 24 -17.44 -1.73 -22.02
C GLU A 24 -18.39 -2.92 -22.25
N GLU A 25 -18.41 -3.47 -23.44
CA GLU A 25 -19.21 -4.63 -23.81
C GLU A 25 -18.86 -5.89 -23.01
N GLN A 26 -17.69 -5.92 -22.35
CA GLN A 26 -17.25 -7.03 -21.48
C GLN A 26 -17.72 -6.86 -20.03
N ARG A 27 -18.29 -5.74 -19.63
CA ARG A 27 -18.77 -5.50 -18.26
C ARG A 27 -19.69 -6.61 -17.70
N PRO A 28 -20.63 -7.20 -18.48
CA PRO A 28 -21.43 -8.32 -18.00
C PRO A 28 -20.61 -9.56 -17.58
N ARG A 29 -19.35 -9.67 -18.02
CA ARG A 29 -18.44 -10.76 -17.68
C ARG A 29 -17.50 -10.44 -16.51
N ALA A 30 -17.66 -9.29 -15.86
CA ALA A 30 -16.76 -8.85 -14.81
C ALA A 30 -16.65 -9.86 -13.64
N ALA A 31 -17.75 -10.46 -13.23
CA ALA A 31 -17.76 -11.48 -12.18
C ALA A 31 -16.96 -12.73 -12.56
N GLU A 32 -17.11 -13.22 -13.80
CA GLU A 32 -16.33 -14.34 -14.34
C GLU A 32 -14.85 -13.99 -14.41
N PHE A 33 -14.53 -12.83 -14.94
CA PHE A 33 -13.15 -12.31 -15.02
C PHE A 33 -12.51 -12.22 -13.64
N THR A 34 -13.21 -11.62 -12.67
CA THR A 34 -12.72 -11.49 -11.29
C THR A 34 -12.43 -12.85 -10.69
N ARG A 35 -13.33 -13.82 -10.84
CA ARG A 35 -13.12 -15.18 -10.33
C ARG A 35 -11.85 -15.82 -10.94
N LEU A 36 -11.73 -15.83 -12.28
CA LEU A 36 -10.58 -16.41 -12.97
C LEU A 36 -9.27 -15.70 -12.63
N PHE A 37 -9.31 -14.36 -12.53
CA PHE A 37 -8.15 -13.57 -12.12
C PHE A 37 -7.72 -13.91 -10.69
N VAL A 38 -8.66 -13.98 -9.75
CA VAL A 38 -8.38 -14.32 -8.35
C VAL A 38 -7.80 -15.72 -8.23
N GLU A 39 -8.39 -16.72 -8.91
CA GLU A 39 -7.88 -18.10 -8.94
C GLU A 39 -6.43 -18.11 -9.45
N ARG A 40 -6.17 -17.51 -10.61
CA ARG A 40 -4.83 -17.46 -11.18
C ARG A 40 -3.84 -16.65 -10.31
N ALA A 41 -4.30 -15.55 -9.75
CA ALA A 41 -3.47 -14.73 -8.85
C ALA A 41 -3.07 -15.53 -7.59
N ASN A 42 -3.96 -16.34 -7.03
CA ASN A 42 -3.65 -17.19 -5.87
C ASN A 42 -2.53 -18.20 -6.16
N GLU A 43 -2.49 -18.73 -7.37
CA GLU A 43 -1.45 -19.69 -7.79
C GLU A 43 -0.06 -19.04 -7.93
N VAL A 44 0.00 -17.79 -8.37
CA VAL A 44 1.26 -17.21 -8.87
C VAL A 44 1.76 -16.01 -8.09
N MET A 45 0.88 -15.18 -7.50
CA MET A 45 1.27 -13.88 -6.95
C MET A 45 2.30 -14.00 -5.82
N VAL A 46 2.07 -14.88 -4.84
CA VAL A 46 3.02 -15.06 -3.73
C VAL A 46 4.38 -15.48 -4.27
N ARG A 47 4.42 -16.42 -5.21
CA ARG A 47 5.66 -16.91 -5.82
C ARG A 47 6.39 -15.84 -6.63
N LEU A 48 5.64 -14.96 -7.32
CA LEU A 48 6.21 -13.93 -8.20
C LEU A 48 6.50 -12.62 -7.47
N THR A 49 5.82 -12.34 -6.35
CA THR A 49 6.08 -11.13 -5.56
C THR A 49 7.48 -11.20 -4.95
N ARG A 50 8.20 -10.09 -5.04
CA ARG A 50 9.51 -9.90 -4.40
C ARG A 50 9.47 -8.65 -3.55
N LEU A 51 10.11 -8.71 -2.39
CA LEU A 51 10.36 -7.53 -1.58
C LEU A 51 11.43 -6.67 -2.24
N TYR A 52 11.31 -5.37 -2.11
CA TYR A 52 12.37 -4.47 -2.54
C TYR A 52 13.65 -4.73 -1.71
N PRO A 53 14.84 -4.58 -2.34
CA PRO A 53 16.10 -4.74 -1.62
C PRO A 53 16.17 -3.85 -0.37
N GLY A 54 16.67 -4.43 0.74
CA GLY A 54 16.82 -3.72 2.02
C GLY A 54 15.59 -3.68 2.91
N VAL A 55 14.40 -4.05 2.44
CA VAL A 55 13.16 -4.04 3.25
C VAL A 55 13.28 -4.90 4.52
N PRO A 56 13.85 -6.13 4.50
CA PRO A 56 14.02 -6.90 5.74
C PRO A 56 14.86 -6.16 6.79
N GLY A 57 15.94 -5.51 6.37
CA GLY A 57 16.80 -4.71 7.25
C GLY A 57 16.08 -3.48 7.81
N LEU A 58 15.30 -2.79 6.97
CA LEU A 58 14.47 -1.66 7.39
C LEU A 58 13.48 -2.10 8.48
N LEU A 59 12.71 -3.16 8.26
CA LEU A 59 11.72 -3.65 9.23
C LEU A 59 12.40 -4.00 10.56
N ALA A 60 13.54 -4.69 10.52
CA ALA A 60 14.30 -5.03 11.71
C ALA A 60 14.78 -3.79 12.47
N SER A 61 15.29 -2.77 11.76
CA SER A 61 15.76 -1.52 12.35
C SER A 61 14.63 -0.72 13.00
N LEU A 62 13.48 -0.59 12.32
CA LEU A 62 12.32 0.11 12.85
C LEU A 62 11.75 -0.60 14.09
N ARG A 63 11.71 -1.93 14.09
CA ARG A 63 11.30 -2.72 15.27
C ARG A 63 12.28 -2.54 16.43
N ALA A 64 13.59 -2.55 16.17
CA ALA A 64 14.62 -2.31 17.19
C ALA A 64 14.52 -0.89 17.79
N ALA A 65 14.03 0.08 17.02
CA ALA A 65 13.71 1.43 17.49
C ALA A 65 12.40 1.52 18.30
N GLY A 66 11.69 0.40 18.51
CA GLY A 66 10.44 0.35 19.29
C GLY A 66 9.19 0.78 18.51
N LEU A 67 9.28 0.95 17.19
CA LEU A 67 8.14 1.35 16.37
C LEU A 67 7.20 0.17 16.11
N ARG A 68 5.89 0.45 16.15
CA ARG A 68 4.86 -0.46 15.64
C ARG A 68 4.74 -0.31 14.14
N LEU A 69 4.58 -1.43 13.44
CA LEU A 69 4.58 -1.48 11.99
C LEU A 69 3.28 -2.07 11.46
N GLY A 70 2.65 -1.36 10.52
CA GLY A 70 1.43 -1.79 9.86
C GLY A 70 1.55 -1.81 8.34
N ILE A 71 0.77 -2.67 7.70
CA ILE A 71 0.59 -2.69 6.23
C ILE A 71 -0.88 -2.47 5.94
N VAL A 72 -1.17 -1.51 5.04
CA VAL A 72 -2.52 -1.27 4.50
C VAL A 72 -2.49 -1.35 2.98
N SER A 73 -3.31 -2.20 2.40
CA SER A 73 -3.29 -2.44 0.95
C SER A 73 -4.68 -2.80 0.43
N ASN A 74 -4.98 -2.40 -0.82
CA ASN A 74 -6.16 -2.87 -1.55
C ASN A 74 -6.02 -4.34 -2.02
N LYS A 75 -4.82 -4.95 -1.84
CA LYS A 75 -4.62 -6.39 -2.05
C LYS A 75 -5.23 -7.19 -0.91
N TYR A 76 -5.61 -8.42 -1.18
CA TYR A 76 -6.08 -9.34 -0.14
C TYR A 76 -5.01 -9.56 0.94
N ARG A 77 -5.41 -9.48 2.22
CA ARG A 77 -4.54 -9.63 3.39
C ARG A 77 -3.79 -10.96 3.38
N TYR A 78 -4.47 -12.08 3.10
CA TYR A 78 -3.83 -13.39 3.09
C TYR A 78 -2.65 -13.49 2.11
N ARG A 79 -2.69 -12.77 0.98
CA ARG A 79 -1.57 -12.73 0.00
C ARG A 79 -0.36 -11.98 0.54
N ILE A 80 -0.59 -10.94 1.32
CA ILE A 80 0.46 -10.18 2.01
C ILE A 80 1.08 -11.07 3.08
N GLU A 81 0.25 -11.70 3.92
CA GLU A 81 0.69 -12.62 4.97
C GLU A 81 1.52 -13.79 4.40
N ASP A 82 1.07 -14.41 3.31
CA ASP A 82 1.77 -15.53 2.68
C ASP A 82 3.12 -15.09 2.09
N THR A 83 3.19 -13.88 1.52
CA THR A 83 4.46 -13.31 1.05
C THR A 83 5.42 -13.08 2.22
N LEU A 84 4.96 -12.44 3.30
CA LEU A 84 5.77 -12.17 4.47
C LEU A 84 6.16 -13.47 5.19
N ARG A 85 5.28 -14.46 5.26
CA ARG A 85 5.55 -15.78 5.85
C ARG A 85 6.64 -16.52 5.07
N ARG A 86 6.54 -16.52 3.72
CA ARG A 86 7.56 -17.11 2.85
C ARG A 86 8.94 -16.50 3.11
N ASP A 87 8.99 -15.18 3.34
CA ASP A 87 10.24 -14.44 3.51
C ASP A 87 10.66 -14.32 4.99
N GLY A 88 9.93 -14.98 5.93
CA GLY A 88 10.26 -14.99 7.36
C GLY A 88 9.98 -13.67 8.09
N LEU A 89 9.13 -12.80 7.52
CA LEU A 89 8.90 -11.44 8.00
C LEU A 89 7.49 -11.19 8.58
N LEU A 90 6.63 -12.21 8.64
CA LEU A 90 5.27 -12.03 9.15
C LEU A 90 5.25 -11.48 10.58
N GLY A 91 6.17 -11.91 11.43
CA GLY A 91 6.32 -11.40 12.81
C GLY A 91 6.98 -10.02 12.92
N ALA A 92 7.41 -9.42 11.81
CA ALA A 92 8.00 -8.09 11.82
C ALA A 92 6.95 -6.97 11.78
N VAL A 93 5.67 -7.28 11.49
CA VAL A 93 4.56 -6.32 11.43
C VAL A 93 3.52 -6.63 12.50
N ASP A 94 2.93 -5.59 13.08
CA ASP A 94 1.94 -5.70 14.15
C ASP A 94 0.52 -5.80 13.62
N THR A 95 0.27 -5.25 12.42
CA THR A 95 -1.05 -5.32 11.79
C THR A 95 -0.95 -5.36 10.27
N ILE A 96 -1.88 -6.07 9.65
CA ILE A 96 -2.08 -6.08 8.20
C ILE A 96 -3.57 -5.85 7.96
N VAL A 97 -3.88 -4.86 7.12
CA VAL A 97 -5.23 -4.55 6.65
C VAL A 97 -5.25 -4.75 5.14
N GLY A 98 -6.01 -5.72 4.68
CA GLY A 98 -6.19 -6.04 3.26
C GLY A 98 -7.53 -5.57 2.72
N GLY A 99 -7.72 -5.69 1.41
CA GLY A 99 -8.94 -5.24 0.75
C GLY A 99 -10.21 -5.91 1.28
N GLU A 100 -10.14 -7.18 1.68
CA GLU A 100 -11.28 -7.93 2.23
C GLU A 100 -11.68 -7.51 3.65
N ASP A 101 -10.84 -6.74 4.33
CA ASP A 101 -11.12 -6.24 5.68
C ASP A 101 -11.95 -4.95 5.67
N LEU A 102 -12.20 -4.36 4.48
CA LEU A 102 -12.70 -3.00 4.30
C LEU A 102 -14.00 -2.96 3.51
N ALA A 103 -14.89 -2.05 3.89
CA ALA A 103 -16.07 -1.71 3.10
C ALA A 103 -15.71 -0.77 1.93
N ALA A 104 -14.70 0.09 2.11
CA ALA A 104 -14.21 1.00 1.09
C ALA A 104 -12.68 0.94 0.97
N HIS A 105 -12.19 0.92 -0.27
CA HIS A 105 -10.75 0.90 -0.56
C HIS A 105 -10.16 2.31 -0.65
N LYS A 106 -8.83 2.43 -0.52
CA LYS A 106 -8.15 3.71 -0.78
C LYS A 106 -8.62 4.29 -2.12
N PRO A 107 -8.97 5.57 -2.18
CA PRO A 107 -8.59 6.66 -1.28
C PRO A 107 -9.47 6.85 -0.03
N ASP A 108 -10.38 5.92 0.31
CA ASP A 108 -11.09 5.97 1.59
C ASP A 108 -10.09 5.75 2.75
N PRO A 109 -10.16 6.54 3.85
CA PRO A 109 -9.24 6.42 4.98
C PRO A 109 -9.50 5.22 5.88
N GLU A 110 -10.59 4.45 5.68
CA GLU A 110 -11.02 3.36 6.56
C GLU A 110 -9.88 2.41 6.93
N GLY A 111 -9.10 1.96 5.93
CA GLY A 111 -8.01 1.02 6.16
C GLY A 111 -6.88 1.58 7.02
N LEU A 112 -6.55 2.86 6.84
CA LEU A 112 -5.52 3.53 7.62
C LEU A 112 -5.98 3.73 9.07
N LEU A 113 -7.22 4.16 9.28
CA LEU A 113 -7.81 4.35 10.60
C LEU A 113 -7.95 3.01 11.34
N LEU A 114 -8.34 1.95 10.63
CA LEU A 114 -8.40 0.60 11.21
C LEU A 114 -7.02 0.11 11.65
N ALA A 115 -5.99 0.31 10.83
CA ALA A 115 -4.62 -0.06 11.18
C ALA A 115 -4.09 0.74 12.39
N ALA A 116 -4.34 2.05 12.44
CA ALA A 116 -3.99 2.91 13.56
C ALA A 116 -4.69 2.46 14.85
N GLY A 117 -5.98 2.16 14.78
CA GLY A 117 -6.77 1.64 15.92
C GLY A 117 -6.22 0.31 16.43
N ARG A 118 -5.88 -0.64 15.56
CA ARG A 118 -5.24 -1.92 15.95
C ARG A 118 -3.87 -1.74 16.60
N MET A 119 -3.17 -0.68 16.21
CA MET A 119 -1.88 -0.30 16.80
C MET A 119 -2.04 0.64 18.01
N GLU A 120 -3.26 0.98 18.43
CA GLU A 120 -3.54 1.91 19.54
C GLU A 120 -2.77 3.22 19.39
N ALA A 121 -2.67 3.75 18.17
CA ALA A 121 -1.95 4.98 17.86
C ALA A 121 -2.90 6.04 17.31
N PRO A 122 -2.85 7.28 17.82
CA PRO A 122 -3.58 8.40 17.21
C PRO A 122 -3.13 8.59 15.74
N PRO A 123 -4.04 8.88 14.79
CA PRO A 123 -3.68 9.07 13.39
C PRO A 123 -2.54 10.07 13.17
N ALA A 124 -2.52 11.18 13.89
CA ALA A 124 -1.48 12.21 13.78
C ALA A 124 -0.07 11.73 14.19
N GLU A 125 0.04 10.61 14.92
CA GLU A 125 1.30 10.00 15.33
C GLU A 125 1.73 8.84 14.43
N VAL A 126 0.90 8.50 13.43
CA VAL A 126 1.18 7.42 12.46
C VAL A 126 1.73 8.03 11.18
N LEU A 127 2.96 7.67 10.81
CA LEU A 127 3.51 8.02 9.50
C LEU A 127 3.04 6.97 8.48
N TYR A 128 2.35 7.43 7.43
CA TYR A 128 2.00 6.58 6.31
C TYR A 128 2.96 6.81 5.14
N ALA A 129 3.47 5.75 4.54
CA ALA A 129 4.32 5.80 3.36
C ALA A 129 3.65 5.02 2.22
N GLY A 130 3.51 5.64 1.06
CA GLY A 130 2.84 5.05 -0.09
C GLY A 130 3.40 5.56 -1.41
N ASP A 131 3.06 4.88 -2.52
CA ASP A 131 3.63 5.13 -3.84
C ASP A 131 2.61 5.62 -4.87
N SER A 132 1.40 5.96 -4.43
CA SER A 132 0.31 6.39 -5.32
C SER A 132 -0.45 7.60 -4.78
N VAL A 133 -1.13 8.32 -5.67
CA VAL A 133 -1.99 9.44 -5.28
C VAL A 133 -3.15 9.00 -4.41
N VAL A 134 -3.66 7.77 -4.57
CA VAL A 134 -4.72 7.25 -3.69
C VAL A 134 -4.21 7.00 -2.26
N ASP A 135 -2.90 6.76 -2.08
CA ASP A 135 -2.27 6.68 -0.76
C ASP A 135 -2.19 8.05 -0.10
N ALA A 136 -1.74 9.06 -0.85
CA ALA A 136 -1.65 10.44 -0.37
C ALA A 136 -3.03 10.99 0.03
N GLU A 137 -4.05 10.74 -0.80
CA GLU A 137 -5.42 11.15 -0.52
C GLU A 137 -6.00 10.44 0.71
N ALA A 138 -5.78 9.13 0.84
CA ALA A 138 -6.21 8.38 2.02
C ALA A 138 -5.54 8.89 3.31
N ALA A 139 -4.22 9.18 3.26
CA ALA A 139 -3.48 9.73 4.39
C ALA A 139 -4.01 11.12 4.78
N GLN A 140 -4.26 11.99 3.81
CA GLN A 140 -4.82 13.33 4.04
C GLN A 140 -6.22 13.23 4.70
N ARG A 141 -7.08 12.35 4.20
CA ARG A 141 -8.42 12.12 4.78
C ARG A 141 -8.38 11.49 6.18
N ALA A 142 -7.33 10.69 6.46
CA ALA A 142 -7.08 10.11 7.78
C ALA A 142 -6.39 11.06 8.75
N ALA A 143 -6.02 12.27 8.33
CA ALA A 143 -5.17 13.21 9.07
C ALA A 143 -3.84 12.59 9.53
N MET A 144 -3.23 11.76 8.68
CA MET A 144 -1.93 11.13 8.90
C MET A 144 -0.81 11.85 8.13
N PRO A 145 0.35 12.09 8.74
CA PRO A 145 1.56 12.47 8.00
C PRO A 145 1.88 11.47 6.88
N PHE A 146 2.21 11.97 5.69
CA PHE A 146 2.45 11.14 4.51
C PHE A 146 3.85 11.34 3.92
N VAL A 147 4.48 10.24 3.55
CA VAL A 147 5.72 10.21 2.77
C VAL A 147 5.46 9.54 1.43
N ALA A 148 5.77 10.25 0.34
CA ALA A 148 5.70 9.69 -1.00
C ALA A 148 6.94 8.84 -1.32
N VAL A 149 6.74 7.60 -1.79
CA VAL A 149 7.81 6.67 -2.16
C VAL A 149 7.79 6.47 -3.67
N LEU A 150 8.83 6.91 -4.37
CA LEU A 150 8.87 6.95 -5.84
C LEU A 150 9.33 5.63 -6.50
N SER A 151 9.36 4.53 -5.75
CA SER A 151 9.66 3.20 -6.32
C SER A 151 8.50 2.58 -7.09
N GLY A 152 7.31 3.17 -7.02
CA GLY A 152 6.13 2.77 -7.78
C GLY A 152 6.06 3.40 -9.18
N ALA A 153 4.86 3.41 -9.76
CA ALA A 153 4.62 3.95 -11.10
C ALA A 153 4.24 5.45 -11.10
N THR A 154 4.01 6.07 -9.95
CA THR A 154 3.56 7.45 -9.83
C THR A 154 4.75 8.41 -9.84
N PRO A 155 4.80 9.38 -10.77
CA PRO A 155 5.87 10.38 -10.80
C PRO A 155 5.70 11.40 -9.64
N ALA A 156 6.81 12.03 -9.25
CA ALA A 156 6.83 12.96 -8.10
C ALA A 156 5.84 14.13 -8.25
N GLU A 157 5.65 14.61 -9.46
CA GLU A 157 4.78 15.74 -9.78
C GLU A 157 3.30 15.46 -9.47
N ALA A 158 2.90 14.19 -9.49
CA ALA A 158 1.52 13.79 -9.17
C ALA A 158 1.15 14.00 -7.69
N PHE A 159 2.14 14.20 -6.82
CA PHE A 159 1.93 14.47 -5.40
C PHE A 159 1.88 15.97 -5.07
N ALA A 160 2.01 16.87 -6.06
CA ALA A 160 2.14 18.32 -5.83
C ALA A 160 0.95 18.94 -5.08
N ASP A 161 -0.26 18.37 -5.25
CA ASP A 161 -1.49 18.87 -4.62
C ASP A 161 -1.76 18.25 -3.24
N TYR A 162 -0.86 17.42 -2.73
CA TYR A 162 -1.01 16.71 -1.45
C TYR A 162 -0.02 17.22 -0.40
N ALA A 163 -0.41 17.16 0.87
CA ALA A 163 0.47 17.47 1.98
C ALA A 163 1.47 16.32 2.20
N VAL A 164 2.63 16.40 1.53
CA VAL A 164 3.70 15.41 1.62
C VAL A 164 4.78 15.88 2.58
N LEU A 165 5.03 15.13 3.65
CA LEU A 165 6.08 15.43 4.64
C LEU A 165 7.47 15.31 4.02
N ALA A 166 7.67 14.29 3.18
CA ALA A 166 8.91 14.05 2.44
C ALA A 166 8.64 13.18 1.22
N THR A 167 9.52 13.27 0.23
CA THR A 167 9.55 12.38 -0.92
C THR A 167 10.87 11.60 -0.92
N VAL A 168 10.79 10.28 -1.05
CA VAL A 168 11.96 9.39 -1.05
C VAL A 168 11.94 8.50 -2.30
N GLN A 169 13.13 8.12 -2.77
CA GLN A 169 13.23 7.23 -3.93
C GLN A 169 12.88 5.78 -3.58
N ARG A 170 13.19 5.36 -2.37
CA ARG A 170 12.97 4.00 -1.87
C ARG A 170 12.47 4.01 -0.44
N VAL A 171 11.65 3.03 -0.09
CA VAL A 171 11.11 2.89 1.27
C VAL A 171 12.21 2.75 2.34
N THR A 172 13.40 2.25 1.98
CA THR A 172 14.54 2.14 2.90
C THR A 172 15.09 3.50 3.35
N GLU A 173 14.76 4.58 2.65
CA GLU A 173 15.14 5.95 3.03
C GLU A 173 14.25 6.54 4.14
N LEU A 174 13.22 5.82 4.58
CA LEU A 174 12.42 6.19 5.75
C LEU A 174 13.22 6.14 7.06
N GLU A 175 14.19 5.24 7.18
CA GLU A 175 14.96 5.08 8.42
C GLU A 175 15.68 6.37 8.86
N PRO A 176 16.47 7.05 8.02
CA PRO A 176 17.10 8.31 8.39
C PRO A 176 16.09 9.42 8.68
N LEU A 177 14.93 9.47 8.01
CA LEU A 177 13.90 10.45 8.30
C LEU A 177 13.34 10.27 9.71
N LEU A 178 13.06 9.04 10.12
CA LEU A 178 12.53 8.72 11.44
C LEU A 178 13.56 8.93 12.55
N ARG A 179 14.84 8.65 12.32
CA ARG A 179 15.92 8.88 13.27
C ARG A 179 16.18 10.37 13.51
N ASN A 180 16.04 11.21 12.48
CA ASN A 180 16.29 12.66 12.55
C ASN A 180 15.10 13.43 13.13
N GLY A 181 14.08 12.74 13.67
CA GLY A 181 12.98 13.38 14.37
C GLY A 181 12.03 14.14 13.43
N ALA A 182 11.72 13.57 12.26
CA ALA A 182 10.61 14.01 11.43
C ALA A 182 9.28 13.76 12.17
N ARG A 183 9.09 14.50 13.28
CA ARG A 183 7.76 14.71 13.86
C ARG A 183 7.10 15.81 13.05
N PRO A 184 5.82 15.68 12.71
CA PRO A 184 5.08 16.82 12.20
C PRO A 184 5.29 17.97 13.20
N SER A 185 5.85 19.09 12.73
CA SER A 185 5.90 20.33 13.51
C SER A 185 4.44 20.69 13.79
N GLY A 186 4.01 20.44 15.03
CA GLY A 186 2.75 20.94 15.52
C GLY A 186 2.83 22.46 15.52
N GLY A 187 2.06 23.06 14.63
CA GLY A 187 1.71 24.47 14.63
C GLY A 187 0.24 24.57 15.02
#